data_f9a5faa7877be22d6275dfd5dc7cd016
#
_entry.id   f9a5faa7877be22d6275dfd5dc7cd016
#
_cell.length_a   1.000
_cell.length_b   1.000
_cell.length_c   1.000
_cell.angle_alpha   90.00
_cell.angle_beta   90.00
_cell.angle_gamma   90.00
#
_symmetry.space_group_name_H-M   'P 1'
#
loop_
_entity.id
_entity.type
_entity.pdbx_description
1 polymer ?
#
loop_
_entity_poly.entity_id
_entity_poly.type
_entity_poly.pdbx_seq_one_letter_code
_entity_poly.pdbx_strand_id
1 'polypeptide(L)'
;SQVGCKMGCAFCLTAKGGLVRNLTAGEIVGQILWIKRENKIPYERRINVVYMGMGEPLDNLASVSKAVKILTENDGLAISPRRQTISTSGLGSQIKKLGEMDLGVLLAISLHAVTDELRSRLMPINKAYNIEAVMDAVRGFPIDMRKRVMFEYLVIRGLNDSLADAKKLVRLLHGIRAKVNLIYFNPHEGSEFGRPEPSNMV
;
A
#
# COMPACT_ATOMS: atom_id res chain seq x y z
N SER A 1 5.41 3.83 -8.68
CA SER A 1 5.00 5.25 -8.70
C SER A 1 6.18 6.23 -8.64
N GLN A 2 7.36 5.74 -8.23
CA GLN A 2 8.59 6.54 -8.10
C GLN A 2 9.79 5.68 -8.50
N VAL A 3 10.90 6.29 -8.82
CA VAL A 3 12.22 5.64 -8.89
C VAL A 3 12.86 5.80 -7.52
N GLY A 4 12.94 4.71 -6.76
CA GLY A 4 13.31 4.73 -5.34
C GLY A 4 12.14 5.12 -4.42
N CYS A 5 12.43 5.38 -3.14
CA CYS A 5 11.44 5.76 -2.12
C CYS A 5 12.12 6.48 -0.95
N LYS A 6 11.54 7.58 -0.48
CA LYS A 6 12.09 8.33 0.67
C LYS A 6 11.53 7.92 2.03
N MET A 7 10.60 6.96 2.09
CA MET A 7 9.91 6.59 3.34
C MET A 7 10.83 5.93 4.37
N GLY A 8 11.95 5.33 3.95
CA GLY A 8 12.95 4.79 4.85
C GLY A 8 12.53 3.54 5.63
N CYS A 9 11.53 2.77 5.14
CA CYS A 9 11.08 1.55 5.82
C CYS A 9 12.24 0.56 5.98
N ALA A 10 12.52 0.12 7.21
CA ALA A 10 13.70 -0.68 7.56
C ALA A 10 13.72 -2.07 6.89
N PHE A 11 12.55 -2.61 6.56
CA PHE A 11 12.40 -3.91 5.90
C PHE A 11 12.43 -3.83 4.36
N CYS A 12 12.48 -2.62 3.78
CA CYS A 12 12.25 -2.41 2.35
C CYS A 12 13.57 -2.16 1.59
N LEU A 13 13.88 -3.02 0.63
CA LEU A 13 15.10 -2.87 -0.16
C LEU A 13 15.09 -1.58 -1.00
N THR A 14 13.93 -1.17 -1.52
CA THR A 14 13.78 0.08 -2.29
C THR A 14 14.15 1.31 -1.47
N ALA A 15 13.90 1.31 -0.16
CA ALA A 15 14.21 2.43 0.71
C ALA A 15 15.72 2.69 0.87
N LYS A 16 16.56 1.66 0.70
CA LYS A 16 18.04 1.77 0.81
C LYS A 16 18.63 2.69 -0.26
N GLY A 17 18.01 2.75 -1.45
CA GLY A 17 18.45 3.60 -2.55
C GLY A 17 17.95 5.06 -2.49
N GLY A 18 17.11 5.40 -1.50
CA GLY A 18 16.48 6.71 -1.42
C GLY A 18 15.51 6.99 -2.58
N LEU A 19 15.09 8.24 -2.70
CA LEU A 19 14.22 8.71 -3.79
C LEU A 19 15.07 9.40 -4.86
N VAL A 20 14.97 8.92 -6.10
CA VAL A 20 15.58 9.59 -7.26
C VAL A 20 14.59 10.59 -7.86
N ARG A 21 13.38 10.14 -8.24
CA ARG A 21 12.32 10.99 -8.81
C ARG A 21 10.95 10.35 -8.78
N ASN A 22 9.95 11.18 -8.93
CA ASN A 22 8.59 10.74 -9.22
C ASN A 22 8.47 10.23 -10.67
N LEU A 23 7.62 9.22 -10.90
CA LEU A 23 7.17 8.86 -12.23
C LEU A 23 6.05 9.80 -12.69
N THR A 24 6.05 10.12 -13.97
CA THR A 24 4.93 10.78 -14.63
C THR A 24 3.73 9.84 -14.76
N ALA A 25 2.54 10.38 -14.98
CA ALA A 25 1.36 9.55 -15.25
C ALA A 25 1.55 8.65 -16.48
N GLY A 26 2.20 9.16 -17.53
CA GLY A 26 2.51 8.38 -18.74
C GLY A 26 3.44 7.20 -18.47
N GLU A 27 4.47 7.37 -17.63
CA GLU A 27 5.37 6.28 -17.23
C GLU A 27 4.62 5.23 -16.39
N ILE A 28 3.71 5.65 -15.51
CA ILE A 28 2.90 4.72 -14.71
C ILE A 28 1.99 3.88 -15.62
N VAL A 29 1.28 4.52 -16.55
CA VAL A 29 0.41 3.83 -17.53
C VAL A 29 1.24 2.96 -18.46
N GLY A 30 2.39 3.45 -18.91
CA GLY A 30 3.31 2.74 -19.81
C GLY A 30 3.77 1.38 -19.26
N GLN A 31 3.98 1.26 -17.94
CA GLN A 31 4.31 -0.03 -17.31
C GLN A 31 3.22 -1.07 -17.55
N ILE A 32 1.94 -0.67 -17.45
CA ILE A 32 0.81 -1.58 -17.61
C ILE A 32 0.69 -2.01 -19.08
N LEU A 33 0.83 -1.07 -20.01
CA LEU A 33 0.81 -1.35 -21.43
C LEU A 33 1.94 -2.29 -21.82
N TRP A 34 3.15 -2.02 -21.33
CA TRP A 34 4.31 -2.85 -21.57
C TRP A 34 4.12 -4.28 -21.03
N ILE A 35 3.67 -4.43 -19.77
CA ILE A 35 3.40 -5.74 -19.15
C ILE A 35 2.34 -6.51 -19.96
N LYS A 36 1.24 -5.84 -20.37
CA LYS A 36 0.21 -6.49 -21.19
C LYS A 36 0.79 -6.99 -22.52
N ARG A 37 1.61 -6.19 -23.19
CA ARG A 37 2.26 -6.54 -24.46
C ARG A 37 3.22 -7.73 -24.30
N GLU A 38 4.17 -7.64 -23.37
CA GLU A 38 5.19 -8.67 -23.16
C GLU A 38 4.60 -10.03 -22.76
N ASN A 39 3.54 -10.01 -21.96
CA ASN A 39 2.86 -11.24 -21.53
C ASN A 39 1.69 -11.63 -22.43
N LYS A 40 1.54 -10.99 -23.60
CA LYS A 40 0.47 -11.27 -24.57
C LYS A 40 -0.93 -11.31 -23.92
N ILE A 41 -1.18 -10.43 -22.93
CA ILE A 41 -2.46 -10.35 -22.24
C ILE A 41 -3.47 -9.70 -23.20
N PRO A 42 -4.56 -10.39 -23.58
CA PRO A 42 -5.57 -9.82 -24.47
C PRO A 42 -6.12 -8.50 -23.95
N TYR A 43 -6.53 -7.61 -24.86
CA TYR A 43 -7.03 -6.29 -24.50
C TYR A 43 -8.24 -6.40 -23.56
N GLU A 44 -9.17 -7.30 -23.87
CA GLU A 44 -10.44 -7.53 -23.13
C GLU A 44 -10.21 -8.22 -21.79
N ARG A 45 -9.01 -8.77 -21.56
CA ARG A 45 -8.70 -9.44 -20.29
C ARG A 45 -8.74 -8.46 -19.15
N ARG A 46 -9.69 -8.66 -18.24
CA ARG A 46 -9.82 -7.88 -17.01
C ARG A 46 -8.60 -8.12 -16.11
N ILE A 47 -7.96 -7.04 -15.70
CA ILE A 47 -6.81 -7.05 -14.79
C ILE A 47 -7.12 -6.21 -13.55
N ASN A 48 -6.42 -6.50 -12.46
CA ASN A 48 -6.36 -5.62 -11.30
C ASN A 48 -5.01 -4.90 -11.31
N VAL A 49 -5.01 -3.62 -10.96
CA VAL A 49 -3.80 -2.80 -10.82
C VAL A 49 -3.59 -2.50 -9.37
N VAL A 50 -2.40 -2.79 -8.87
CA VAL A 50 -2.00 -2.44 -7.51
C VAL A 50 -0.79 -1.51 -7.57
N TYR A 51 -0.87 -0.37 -6.90
CA TYR A 51 0.25 0.58 -6.78
C TYR A 51 1.06 0.19 -5.53
N MET A 52 1.65 -1.03 -5.57
CA MET A 52 2.35 -1.67 -4.44
C MET A 52 3.81 -2.04 -4.75
N GLY A 53 4.38 -1.44 -5.78
CA GLY A 53 5.77 -1.68 -6.15
C GLY A 53 6.71 -0.65 -5.53
N MET A 54 7.53 -0.04 -6.38
CA MET A 54 8.54 0.93 -5.97
C MET A 54 7.94 2.32 -5.73
N GLY A 55 8.26 2.92 -4.58
CA GLY A 55 7.85 4.28 -4.21
C GLY A 55 6.59 4.35 -3.33
N GLU A 56 6.30 5.55 -2.84
CA GLU A 56 5.08 5.88 -2.09
C GLU A 56 4.08 6.59 -3.03
N PRO A 57 2.96 5.94 -3.38
CA PRO A 57 2.02 6.52 -4.34
C PRO A 57 1.43 7.87 -3.91
N LEU A 58 1.18 8.03 -2.61
CA LEU A 58 0.58 9.28 -2.10
C LEU A 58 1.58 10.44 -2.01
N ASP A 59 2.88 10.15 -2.08
CA ASP A 59 3.92 11.18 -2.24
C ASP A 59 4.02 11.67 -3.70
N ASN A 60 3.43 10.91 -4.64
CA ASN A 60 3.28 11.28 -6.05
C ASN A 60 1.79 11.34 -6.46
N LEU A 61 0.93 11.83 -5.57
CA LEU A 61 -0.53 11.77 -5.73
C LEU A 61 -1.03 12.38 -7.05
N ALA A 62 -0.44 13.48 -7.49
CA ALA A 62 -0.84 14.15 -8.74
C ALA A 62 -0.68 13.26 -9.98
N SER A 63 0.48 12.60 -10.12
CA SER A 63 0.72 11.69 -11.26
C SER A 63 -0.06 10.39 -11.11
N VAL A 64 -0.19 9.86 -9.89
CA VAL A 64 -0.95 8.63 -9.63
C VAL A 64 -2.44 8.83 -9.91
N SER A 65 -3.04 9.93 -9.44
CA SER A 65 -4.46 10.23 -9.70
C SER A 65 -4.73 10.44 -11.20
N LYS A 66 -3.81 11.10 -11.91
CA LYS A 66 -3.90 11.24 -13.37
C LYS A 66 -3.79 9.88 -14.08
N ALA A 67 -2.87 9.01 -13.64
CA ALA A 67 -2.74 7.65 -14.19
C ALA A 67 -4.01 6.82 -13.95
N VAL A 68 -4.61 6.90 -12.75
CA VAL A 68 -5.90 6.25 -12.46
C VAL A 68 -6.97 6.68 -13.44
N LYS A 69 -7.11 7.99 -13.71
CA LYS A 69 -8.09 8.51 -14.67
C LYS A 69 -7.84 7.97 -16.08
N ILE A 70 -6.59 8.04 -16.56
CA ILE A 70 -6.22 7.54 -17.90
C ILE A 70 -6.53 6.04 -18.03
N LEU A 71 -6.20 5.23 -17.02
CA LEU A 71 -6.47 3.79 -17.03
C LEU A 71 -7.96 3.46 -17.00
N THR A 72 -8.78 4.38 -16.49
CA THR A 72 -10.24 4.22 -16.36
C THR A 72 -10.98 4.60 -17.64
N GLU A 73 -10.38 5.40 -18.51
CA GLU A 73 -11.02 5.87 -19.75
C GLU A 73 -11.58 4.71 -20.58
N ASN A 74 -12.86 4.86 -20.99
CA ASN A 74 -13.58 3.81 -21.73
C ASN A 74 -12.98 3.55 -23.11
N ASP A 75 -12.49 4.58 -23.77
CA ASP A 75 -11.82 4.48 -25.07
C ASP A 75 -10.32 4.05 -24.93
N GLY A 76 -9.87 3.81 -23.70
CA GLY A 76 -8.54 3.35 -23.36
C GLY A 76 -8.56 1.91 -22.81
N LEU A 77 -7.80 1.66 -21.74
CA LEU A 77 -7.73 0.33 -21.11
C LEU A 77 -9.00 -0.07 -20.34
N ALA A 78 -9.89 0.85 -20.08
CA ALA A 78 -11.18 0.65 -19.39
C ALA A 78 -11.05 -0.13 -18.05
N ILE A 79 -9.98 0.12 -17.32
CA ILE A 79 -9.73 -0.54 -16.02
C ILE A 79 -10.54 0.20 -14.97
N SER A 80 -11.67 -0.39 -14.56
CA SER A 80 -12.53 0.19 -13.52
C SER A 80 -11.74 0.61 -12.29
N PRO A 81 -12.03 1.77 -11.67
CA PRO A 81 -11.39 2.21 -10.41
C PRO A 81 -11.47 1.15 -9.31
N ARG A 82 -12.55 0.38 -9.25
CA ARG A 82 -12.73 -0.74 -8.30
C ARG A 82 -11.74 -1.89 -8.50
N ARG A 83 -10.93 -1.87 -9.55
CA ARG A 83 -9.83 -2.79 -9.85
C ARG A 83 -8.47 -2.14 -9.68
N GLN A 84 -8.42 -0.91 -9.19
CA GLN A 84 -7.21 -0.16 -8.94
C GLN A 84 -7.07 0.05 -7.44
N THR A 85 -5.99 -0.43 -6.83
CA THR A 85 -5.71 -0.29 -5.41
C THR A 85 -4.49 0.59 -5.20
N ILE A 86 -4.67 1.70 -4.51
CA ILE A 86 -3.57 2.58 -4.10
C ILE A 86 -3.12 2.15 -2.71
N SER A 87 -1.83 1.81 -2.59
CA SER A 87 -1.19 1.51 -1.32
C SER A 87 -0.51 2.75 -0.75
N THR A 88 -0.38 2.81 0.57
CA THR A 88 0.38 3.88 1.24
C THR A 88 0.99 3.40 2.54
N SER A 89 2.14 3.96 2.86
CA SER A 89 2.79 3.81 4.17
C SER A 89 2.05 4.56 5.29
N GLY A 90 0.98 5.31 4.97
CA GLY A 90 0.13 5.97 5.96
C GLY A 90 0.34 7.49 6.04
N LEU A 91 0.49 8.17 4.89
CA LEU A 91 0.49 9.64 4.82
C LEU A 91 -0.93 10.17 5.06
N GLY A 92 -1.32 10.32 6.34
CA GLY A 92 -2.70 10.62 6.74
C GLY A 92 -3.33 11.81 6.01
N SER A 93 -2.62 12.92 5.85
CA SER A 93 -3.10 14.08 5.10
C SER A 93 -3.34 13.79 3.62
N GLN A 94 -2.53 12.92 3.01
CA GLN A 94 -2.70 12.53 1.61
C GLN A 94 -3.80 11.49 1.42
N ILE A 95 -4.04 10.63 2.42
CA ILE A 95 -5.20 9.72 2.44
C ILE A 95 -6.49 10.54 2.38
N LYS A 96 -6.60 11.60 3.19
CA LYS A 96 -7.75 12.51 3.16
C LYS A 96 -7.93 13.15 1.79
N LYS A 97 -6.86 13.71 1.20
CA LYS A 97 -6.90 14.30 -0.15
C LYS A 97 -7.31 13.28 -1.21
N LEU A 98 -6.80 12.04 -1.14
CA LEU A 98 -7.22 10.98 -2.06
C LEU A 98 -8.72 10.69 -1.92
N GLY A 99 -9.24 10.68 -0.68
CA GLY A 99 -10.68 10.53 -0.41
C GLY A 99 -11.51 11.64 -1.03
N GLU A 100 -11.08 12.90 -0.90
CA GLU A 100 -11.74 14.07 -1.48
C GLU A 100 -11.77 14.05 -3.01
N MET A 101 -10.82 13.37 -3.66
CA MET A 101 -10.80 13.22 -5.12
C MET A 101 -11.88 12.28 -5.66
N ASP A 102 -12.51 11.47 -4.82
CA ASP A 102 -13.57 10.49 -5.15
C ASP A 102 -13.29 9.68 -6.43
N LEU A 103 -12.08 9.16 -6.54
CA LEU A 103 -11.65 8.38 -7.71
C LEU A 103 -12.27 6.98 -7.78
N GLY A 104 -12.97 6.53 -6.73
CA GLY A 104 -13.57 5.19 -6.64
C GLY A 104 -12.57 4.04 -6.53
N VAL A 105 -11.29 4.33 -6.26
CA VAL A 105 -10.23 3.35 -6.09
C VAL A 105 -10.29 2.64 -4.74
N LEU A 106 -9.59 1.52 -4.62
CA LEU A 106 -9.41 0.82 -3.35
C LEU A 106 -8.18 1.36 -2.62
N LEU A 107 -8.24 1.35 -1.29
CA LEU A 107 -7.15 1.78 -0.43
C LEU A 107 -6.49 0.58 0.25
N ALA A 108 -5.16 0.56 0.28
CA ALA A 108 -4.37 -0.36 1.07
C ALA A 108 -3.42 0.42 1.99
N ILE A 109 -3.33 0.00 3.24
CA ILE A 109 -2.49 0.62 4.27
C ILE A 109 -1.39 -0.34 4.68
N SER A 110 -0.15 0.06 4.51
CA SER A 110 1.01 -0.62 5.08
C SER A 110 1.06 -0.33 6.60
N LEU A 111 0.49 -1.22 7.38
CA LEU A 111 0.39 -1.05 8.85
C LEU A 111 1.61 -1.62 9.57
N HIS A 112 1.89 -2.90 9.37
CA HIS A 112 3.05 -3.70 9.79
C HIS A 112 3.35 -3.75 11.30
N ALA A 113 2.66 -2.96 12.12
CA ALA A 113 2.77 -3.00 13.58
C ALA A 113 1.48 -2.52 14.24
N VAL A 114 1.31 -2.87 15.51
CA VAL A 114 0.13 -2.52 16.34
C VAL A 114 0.48 -1.59 17.50
N THR A 115 1.73 -1.14 17.56
CA THR A 115 2.22 -0.13 18.51
C THR A 115 3.06 0.91 17.78
N ASP A 116 3.00 2.16 18.20
CA ASP A 116 3.75 3.25 17.58
C ASP A 116 5.27 3.09 17.75
N GLU A 117 5.70 2.48 18.84
CA GLU A 117 7.12 2.17 19.08
C GLU A 117 7.66 1.26 17.97
N LEU A 118 7.05 0.11 17.76
CA LEU A 118 7.49 -0.83 16.74
C LEU A 118 7.28 -0.26 15.35
N ARG A 119 6.15 0.41 15.09
CA ARG A 119 5.88 1.02 13.79
C ARG A 119 6.90 2.09 13.44
N SER A 120 7.33 2.91 14.40
CA SER A 120 8.36 3.93 14.19
C SER A 120 9.74 3.33 13.89
N ARG A 121 10.06 2.17 14.48
CA ARG A 121 11.27 1.39 14.15
C ARG A 121 11.22 0.83 12.73
N LEU A 122 10.10 0.25 12.33
CA LEU A 122 9.93 -0.37 11.01
C LEU A 122 9.67 0.67 9.91
N MET A 123 8.94 1.72 10.21
CA MET A 123 8.45 2.73 9.26
C MET A 123 8.62 4.13 9.87
N PRO A 124 9.69 4.86 9.56
CA PRO A 124 9.97 6.17 10.14
C PRO A 124 8.87 7.22 9.94
N ILE A 125 8.04 7.06 8.90
CA ILE A 125 6.87 7.90 8.64
C ILE A 125 5.88 7.95 9.81
N ASN A 126 5.89 6.95 10.68
CA ASN A 126 5.05 6.89 11.88
C ASN A 126 5.30 8.06 12.84
N LYS A 127 6.50 8.65 12.82
CA LYS A 127 6.83 9.85 13.62
C LYS A 127 6.02 11.07 13.18
N ALA A 128 5.64 11.14 11.90
CA ALA A 128 4.80 12.21 11.36
C ALA A 128 3.31 11.86 11.39
N TYR A 129 2.99 10.58 11.20
CA TYR A 129 1.62 10.04 11.19
C TYR A 129 1.59 8.75 12.00
N ASN A 130 1.29 8.87 13.30
CA ASN A 130 1.16 7.73 14.20
C ASN A 130 -0.04 6.85 13.82
N ILE A 131 -0.16 5.69 14.45
CA ILE A 131 -1.22 4.73 14.14
C ILE A 131 -2.61 5.38 14.23
N GLU A 132 -2.85 6.16 15.27
CA GLU A 132 -4.15 6.84 15.47
C GLU A 132 -4.48 7.79 14.32
N ALA A 133 -3.54 8.65 13.92
CA ALA A 133 -3.71 9.58 12.79
C ALA A 133 -3.98 8.84 11.47
N VAL A 134 -3.34 7.70 11.24
CA VAL A 134 -3.60 6.85 10.06
C VAL A 134 -5.00 6.25 10.14
N MET A 135 -5.41 5.72 11.30
CA MET A 135 -6.73 5.10 11.49
C MET A 135 -7.85 6.12 11.33
N ASP A 136 -7.65 7.37 11.80
CA ASP A 136 -8.63 8.45 11.61
C ASP A 136 -8.77 8.84 10.13
N ALA A 137 -7.66 8.92 9.41
CA ALA A 137 -7.70 9.17 7.97
C ALA A 137 -8.43 8.04 7.21
N VAL A 138 -8.25 6.78 7.64
CA VAL A 138 -8.93 5.62 7.07
C VAL A 138 -10.43 5.63 7.38
N ARG A 139 -10.84 5.97 8.61
CA ARG A 139 -12.27 6.07 8.96
C ARG A 139 -13.01 7.11 8.11
N GLY A 140 -12.33 8.20 7.76
CA GLY A 140 -12.88 9.25 6.88
C GLY A 140 -12.78 8.95 5.39
N PHE A 141 -12.13 7.85 4.98
CA PHE A 141 -11.96 7.53 3.56
C PHE A 141 -13.26 6.97 2.95
N PRO A 142 -13.76 7.52 1.82
CA PRO A 142 -14.97 7.04 1.18
C PRO A 142 -14.75 5.65 0.59
N ILE A 143 -15.48 4.67 1.11
CA ILE A 143 -15.41 3.30 0.63
C ILE A 143 -16.79 2.77 0.25
N ASP A 144 -16.88 2.16 -0.92
CA ASP A 144 -18.10 1.48 -1.37
C ASP A 144 -18.52 0.44 -0.31
N MET A 145 -19.84 0.36 -0.02
CA MET A 145 -20.40 -0.54 0.99
C MET A 145 -20.03 -2.03 0.79
N ARG A 146 -19.69 -2.42 -0.42
CA ARG A 146 -19.27 -3.79 -0.77
C ARG A 146 -17.77 -4.02 -0.69
N LYS A 147 -16.98 -2.98 -0.38
CA LYS A 147 -15.52 -3.01 -0.37
C LYS A 147 -14.96 -2.87 1.05
N ARG A 148 -13.67 -3.15 1.19
CA ARG A 148 -12.93 -3.06 2.45
C ARG A 148 -11.60 -2.36 2.21
N VAL A 149 -11.12 -1.63 3.20
CA VAL A 149 -9.73 -1.18 3.23
C VAL A 149 -8.83 -2.41 3.46
N MET A 150 -7.79 -2.54 2.66
CA MET A 150 -6.77 -3.55 2.85
C MET A 150 -5.74 -3.05 3.87
N PHE A 151 -5.39 -3.89 4.83
CA PHE A 151 -4.25 -3.64 5.72
C PHE A 151 -3.18 -4.68 5.43
N GLU A 152 -2.05 -4.23 4.92
CA GLU A 152 -0.88 -5.05 4.70
C GLU A 152 -0.13 -5.18 6.02
N TYR A 153 0.13 -6.42 6.45
CA TYR A 153 0.81 -6.71 7.70
C TYR A 153 1.95 -7.69 7.45
N LEU A 154 3.15 -7.13 7.34
CA LEU A 154 4.38 -7.89 7.17
C LEU A 154 4.74 -8.54 8.50
N VAL A 155 4.70 -9.85 8.57
CA VAL A 155 4.99 -10.62 9.77
C VAL A 155 6.49 -10.91 9.84
N ILE A 156 7.12 -10.48 10.94
CA ILE A 156 8.57 -10.55 11.18
C ILE A 156 8.80 -11.34 12.46
N ARG A 157 9.66 -12.36 12.39
CA ARG A 157 9.99 -13.25 13.52
C ARG A 157 10.36 -12.47 14.77
N GLY A 158 9.67 -12.76 15.87
CA GLY A 158 9.96 -12.22 17.21
C GLY A 158 9.69 -10.72 17.38
N LEU A 159 9.08 -10.05 16.40
CA LEU A 159 8.75 -8.62 16.50
C LEU A 159 7.24 -8.34 16.55
N ASN A 160 6.48 -8.95 15.65
CA ASN A 160 5.05 -8.68 15.48
C ASN A 160 4.27 -9.94 15.10
N ASP A 161 4.81 -11.11 15.40
CA ASP A 161 4.27 -12.42 15.02
C ASP A 161 3.60 -13.16 16.20
N SER A 162 3.33 -12.47 17.31
CA SER A 162 2.70 -13.08 18.48
C SER A 162 1.17 -13.04 18.42
N LEU A 163 0.51 -13.97 19.12
CA LEU A 163 -0.94 -13.96 19.32
C LEU A 163 -1.42 -12.67 20.02
N ALA A 164 -0.57 -12.07 20.87
CA ALA A 164 -0.88 -10.80 21.51
C ALA A 164 -0.96 -9.66 20.49
N ASP A 165 -0.09 -9.64 19.48
CA ASP A 165 -0.12 -8.66 18.38
C ASP A 165 -1.35 -8.87 17.52
N ALA A 166 -1.70 -10.12 17.20
CA ALA A 166 -2.94 -10.43 16.47
C ALA A 166 -4.19 -9.92 17.21
N LYS A 167 -4.29 -10.13 18.53
CA LYS A 167 -5.39 -9.60 19.35
C LYS A 167 -5.41 -8.07 19.36
N LYS A 168 -4.26 -7.39 19.42
CA LYS A 168 -4.19 -5.92 19.33
C LYS A 168 -4.62 -5.45 17.96
N LEU A 169 -4.21 -6.13 16.87
CA LEU A 169 -4.60 -5.80 15.50
C LEU A 169 -6.13 -5.86 15.33
N VAL A 170 -6.78 -6.91 15.83
CA VAL A 170 -8.24 -7.04 15.78
C VAL A 170 -8.92 -5.86 16.50
N ARG A 171 -8.42 -5.47 17.69
CA ARG A 171 -8.97 -4.33 18.44
C ARG A 171 -8.76 -3.01 17.68
N LEU A 172 -7.57 -2.81 17.10
CA LEU A 172 -7.23 -1.60 16.33
C LEU A 172 -8.15 -1.42 15.13
N LEU A 173 -8.51 -2.52 14.45
CA LEU A 173 -9.37 -2.51 13.27
C LEU A 173 -10.86 -2.55 13.58
N HIS A 174 -11.24 -2.60 14.87
CA HIS A 174 -12.65 -2.65 15.27
C HIS A 174 -13.42 -1.43 14.71
N GLY A 175 -14.60 -1.70 14.15
CA GLY A 175 -15.44 -0.67 13.53
C GLY A 175 -15.02 -0.22 12.12
N ILE A 176 -13.88 -0.73 11.60
CA ILE A 176 -13.45 -0.46 10.23
C ILE A 176 -13.79 -1.67 9.36
N ARG A 177 -14.33 -1.42 8.18
CA ARG A 177 -14.49 -2.47 7.16
C ARG A 177 -13.13 -2.83 6.58
N ALA A 178 -12.41 -3.67 7.28
CA ALA A 178 -11.04 -4.05 6.98
C ALA A 178 -10.94 -5.46 6.39
N LYS A 179 -9.87 -5.67 5.64
CA LYS A 179 -9.29 -6.97 5.29
C LYS A 179 -7.80 -6.89 5.60
N VAL A 180 -7.27 -7.86 6.30
CA VAL A 180 -5.83 -7.96 6.59
C VAL A 180 -5.21 -8.94 5.60
N ASN A 181 -4.09 -8.55 5.01
CA ASN A 181 -3.22 -9.41 4.21
C ASN A 181 -1.95 -9.65 5.02
N LEU A 182 -1.76 -10.87 5.51
CA LEU A 182 -0.55 -11.29 6.20
C LEU A 182 0.52 -11.66 5.17
N ILE A 183 1.69 -11.04 5.28
CA ILE A 183 2.80 -11.23 4.36
C ILE A 183 3.97 -11.81 5.13
N TYR A 184 4.53 -12.93 4.66
CA TYR A 184 5.80 -13.42 5.19
C TYR A 184 6.92 -12.45 4.86
N PHE A 185 7.71 -12.08 5.87
CA PHE A 185 8.98 -11.39 5.58
C PHE A 185 9.91 -12.34 4.80
N ASN A 186 10.42 -11.85 3.68
CA ASN A 186 11.43 -12.55 2.90
C ASN A 186 12.79 -11.92 3.19
N PRO A 187 13.67 -12.59 3.94
CA PRO A 187 15.00 -12.09 4.24
C PRO A 187 15.78 -11.79 2.95
N HIS A 188 16.52 -10.70 2.97
CA HIS A 188 17.43 -10.30 1.92
C HIS A 188 18.79 -9.93 2.52
N GLU A 189 19.81 -9.87 1.71
CA GLU A 189 21.15 -9.50 2.13
C GLU A 189 21.17 -8.16 2.87
N GLY A 190 21.82 -8.13 4.03
CA GLY A 190 21.89 -6.97 4.91
C GLY A 190 20.57 -6.63 5.65
N SER A 191 19.61 -7.57 5.73
CA SER A 191 18.44 -7.43 6.60
C SER A 191 18.73 -8.01 8.00
N GLU A 192 18.36 -7.25 9.03
CA GLU A 192 18.40 -7.72 10.44
C GLU A 192 17.17 -8.58 10.81
N PHE A 193 16.16 -8.64 9.94
CA PHE A 193 14.87 -9.27 10.20
C PHE A 193 14.85 -10.73 9.72
N GLY A 194 14.10 -11.57 10.45
CA GLY A 194 13.91 -12.98 10.16
C GLY A 194 12.50 -13.31 9.66
N ARG A 195 12.39 -14.38 8.87
CA ARG A 195 11.11 -14.93 8.44
C ARG A 195 10.39 -15.57 9.65
N PRO A 196 9.08 -15.33 9.87
CA PRO A 196 8.32 -15.97 10.93
C PRO A 196 8.16 -17.46 10.68
N GLU A 197 7.90 -18.23 11.76
CA GLU A 197 7.53 -19.63 11.64
C GLU A 197 6.14 -19.77 10.99
N PRO A 198 5.91 -20.80 10.17
CA PRO A 198 4.60 -21.02 9.53
C PRO A 198 3.43 -21.09 10.53
N SER A 199 3.65 -21.62 11.73
CA SER A 199 2.66 -21.71 12.80
C SER A 199 2.18 -20.33 13.30
N ASN A 200 2.97 -19.26 13.12
CA ASN A 200 2.62 -17.92 13.54
C ASN A 200 1.79 -17.15 12.49
N MET A 201 1.45 -17.82 11.38
CA MET A 201 0.67 -17.23 10.28
C MET A 201 -0.78 -17.79 10.22
N VAL A 202 -1.17 -18.62 11.18
CA VAL A 202 -2.48 -19.30 11.24
C VAL A 202 -3.37 -18.65 12.28
#